data_58883c53a86817fe0be2066ce257bd4c
#
_entry.id   58883c53a86817fe0be2066ce257bd4c
#
_cell.length_a   1.000
_cell.length_b   1.000
_cell.length_c   1.000
_cell.angle_alpha   90.00
_cell.angle_beta   90.00
_cell.angle_gamma   90.00
#
_symmetry.space_group_name_H-M   'P 1'
#
loop_
_entity.id
_entity.type
_entity.pdbx_description
1 polymer ?
#
loop_
_entity_poly.entity_id
_entity_poly.type
_entity_poly.pdbx_seq_one_letter_code
_entity_poly.pdbx_strand_id
1 'polypeptide(L)'
;MNHEIVESFSQMVRDKGIDKDILVGIIEDIFGMMVRKKYGQTAKFDVVVNMEKGDIEIYLEKEVVDEVIDPAIQIDVKEAKKKSGEDLDVGEEFVEIIPLQTFGRRLVVSAKQNLNQRIKEIERESIYNEYTSAVGEIVVGEIYQIRKGKGEILVVHNKNELILPRNEQIYKERYKKGDTIRAVVKEVRKGASNPLVIVSRADPQFLMRLFEIEIPEIYDGIIEIKKIAREPGDRAKVAVLSHDDRIDAVGACVGMKGVRIHAIVRELNNENIDVINYSEDTVQFITKALSPSKLLNVQIDQENKKAVVLVAADQVSLAIGKNGQNVRLASKLTGYDIQLVKEGGEEEEEYDMDLSEFREELGDVLFHKFFDENYKTARDVLDTPKETLVATLGVEAEKINEIVEMLKKGLEEAEIEEEGEEVEEAAPEAKAETTEAEPEPSPTEGSTSEPADEQTKKD
;
A
#
# COMPACT_ATOMS: atom_id res chain seq x y z
N MET A 1 -42.91 -13.21 28.31
CA MET A 1 -41.57 -13.84 28.02
C MET A 1 -41.36 -14.07 26.54
N ASN A 2 -42.32 -14.67 25.79
CA ASN A 2 -42.21 -14.85 24.35
C ASN A 2 -42.13 -13.49 23.64
N HIS A 3 -43.02 -12.55 23.91
CA HIS A 3 -43.08 -11.22 23.32
C HIS A 3 -41.80 -10.42 23.59
N GLU A 4 -41.22 -10.46 24.77
CA GLU A 4 -39.98 -9.74 25.11
C GLU A 4 -38.77 -10.30 24.34
N ILE A 5 -38.73 -11.62 24.09
CA ILE A 5 -37.66 -12.26 23.32
C ILE A 5 -37.74 -11.85 21.86
N VAL A 6 -38.90 -11.94 21.23
CA VAL A 6 -39.11 -11.59 19.83
C VAL A 6 -39.02 -10.08 19.60
N GLU A 7 -39.49 -9.27 20.54
CA GLU A 7 -39.36 -7.82 20.48
C GLU A 7 -37.88 -7.40 20.56
N SER A 8 -37.10 -8.03 21.45
CA SER A 8 -35.65 -7.85 21.52
C SER A 8 -34.96 -8.23 20.21
N PHE A 9 -35.44 -9.29 19.51
CA PHE A 9 -34.93 -9.71 18.22
C PHE A 9 -35.33 -8.78 17.09
N SER A 10 -36.58 -8.34 17.06
CA SER A 10 -37.06 -7.35 16.07
C SER A 10 -36.33 -6.00 16.18
N GLN A 11 -35.99 -5.60 17.39
CA GLN A 11 -35.20 -4.40 17.61
C GLN A 11 -33.76 -4.57 17.15
N MET A 12 -33.16 -5.74 17.36
CA MET A 12 -31.82 -6.06 16.94
C MET A 12 -31.69 -6.10 15.40
N VAL A 13 -32.72 -6.56 14.69
CA VAL A 13 -32.82 -6.50 13.22
C VAL A 13 -32.80 -5.05 12.73
N ARG A 14 -33.66 -4.22 13.31
CA ARG A 14 -33.74 -2.80 12.95
C ARG A 14 -32.45 -2.03 13.20
N ASP A 15 -31.81 -2.30 14.36
CA ASP A 15 -30.58 -1.61 14.75
C ASP A 15 -29.36 -2.02 13.93
N LYS A 16 -29.34 -3.25 13.40
CA LYS A 16 -28.19 -3.86 12.75
C LYS A 16 -28.35 -4.10 11.24
N GLY A 17 -29.53 -3.84 10.67
CA GLY A 17 -29.79 -3.99 9.25
C GLY A 17 -29.68 -5.42 8.72
N ILE A 18 -29.91 -6.42 9.58
CA ILE A 18 -29.93 -7.84 9.17
C ILE A 18 -31.23 -8.14 8.44
N ASP A 19 -31.16 -8.95 7.39
CA ASP A 19 -32.35 -9.39 6.67
C ASP A 19 -33.29 -10.18 7.58
N LYS A 20 -34.59 -9.89 7.46
CA LYS A 20 -35.64 -10.49 8.30
C LYS A 20 -35.72 -12.01 8.10
N ASP A 21 -35.58 -12.47 6.86
CA ASP A 21 -35.68 -13.90 6.52
C ASP A 21 -34.50 -14.70 7.07
N ILE A 22 -33.31 -14.11 7.04
CA ILE A 22 -32.10 -14.70 7.65
C ILE A 22 -32.28 -14.86 9.14
N LEU A 23 -32.85 -13.86 9.82
CA LEU A 23 -33.09 -13.94 11.26
C LEU A 23 -34.12 -15.01 11.63
N VAL A 24 -35.23 -15.09 10.85
CA VAL A 24 -36.26 -16.14 11.02
C VAL A 24 -35.61 -17.52 10.97
N GLY A 25 -34.82 -17.79 9.93
CA GLY A 25 -34.12 -19.07 9.79
C GLY A 25 -33.19 -19.40 10.96
N ILE A 26 -32.47 -18.39 11.50
CA ILE A 26 -31.61 -18.59 12.68
C ILE A 26 -32.42 -18.91 13.92
N ILE A 27 -33.55 -18.25 14.10
CA ILE A 27 -34.44 -18.52 15.23
C ILE A 27 -35.00 -19.95 15.14
N GLU A 28 -35.46 -20.36 13.96
CA GLU A 28 -35.96 -21.71 13.67
C GLU A 28 -34.90 -22.77 13.97
N ASP A 29 -33.66 -22.59 13.50
CA ASP A 29 -32.54 -23.47 13.77
C ASP A 29 -32.24 -23.62 15.27
N ILE A 30 -32.22 -22.50 16.00
CA ILE A 30 -31.90 -22.52 17.43
C ILE A 30 -33.00 -23.22 18.25
N PHE A 31 -34.26 -22.91 17.94
CA PHE A 31 -35.38 -23.58 18.61
C PHE A 31 -35.47 -25.02 18.19
N GLY A 32 -35.19 -25.36 16.95
CA GLY A 32 -35.03 -26.73 16.48
C GLY A 32 -33.97 -27.53 17.25
N MET A 33 -32.80 -26.92 17.49
CA MET A 33 -31.78 -27.54 18.36
C MET A 33 -32.28 -27.77 19.80
N MET A 34 -33.09 -26.83 20.34
CA MET A 34 -33.67 -26.97 21.67
C MET A 34 -34.67 -28.14 21.73
N VAL A 35 -35.51 -28.29 20.70
CA VAL A 35 -36.47 -29.39 20.59
C VAL A 35 -35.76 -30.72 20.54
N ARG A 36 -34.76 -30.88 19.66
CA ARG A 36 -33.94 -32.10 19.55
C ARG A 36 -33.23 -32.45 20.86
N LYS A 37 -32.74 -31.46 21.60
CA LYS A 37 -32.07 -31.67 22.87
C LYS A 37 -33.01 -32.12 23.97
N LYS A 38 -34.29 -31.73 23.93
CA LYS A 38 -35.27 -32.06 24.96
C LYS A 38 -36.05 -33.33 24.63
N TYR A 39 -36.48 -33.45 23.37
CA TYR A 39 -37.38 -34.51 22.95
C TYR A 39 -36.68 -35.67 22.22
N GLY A 40 -35.41 -35.49 21.81
CA GLY A 40 -34.63 -36.51 21.11
C GLY A 40 -34.29 -36.09 19.67
N GLN A 41 -33.28 -36.77 19.11
CA GLN A 41 -32.82 -36.47 17.73
C GLN A 41 -33.82 -36.91 16.64
N THR A 42 -34.67 -37.86 16.96
CA THR A 42 -35.70 -38.43 16.09
C THR A 42 -36.96 -37.58 16.06
N ALA A 43 -37.13 -36.61 16.97
CA ALA A 43 -38.33 -35.79 17.07
C ALA A 43 -38.60 -35.03 15.75
N LYS A 44 -39.81 -35.17 15.25
CA LYS A 44 -40.35 -34.40 14.13
C LYS A 44 -41.00 -33.13 14.67
N PHE A 45 -40.63 -31.98 14.15
CA PHE A 45 -41.16 -30.71 14.63
C PHE A 45 -41.08 -29.64 13.55
N ASP A 46 -41.94 -28.64 13.68
CA ASP A 46 -41.87 -27.42 12.93
C ASP A 46 -41.81 -26.23 13.89
N VAL A 47 -41.03 -25.19 13.52
CA VAL A 47 -40.90 -23.94 14.31
C VAL A 47 -41.36 -22.78 13.45
N VAL A 48 -42.43 -22.12 13.85
CA VAL A 48 -43.01 -20.99 13.14
C VAL A 48 -42.75 -19.72 13.91
N VAL A 49 -42.05 -18.79 13.25
CA VAL A 49 -41.69 -17.50 13.83
C VAL A 49 -42.53 -16.38 13.21
N ASN A 50 -43.39 -15.77 13.98
CA ASN A 50 -44.18 -14.63 13.56
C ASN A 50 -43.56 -13.32 14.07
N MET A 51 -42.77 -12.69 13.21
CA MET A 51 -42.08 -11.43 13.55
C MET A 51 -43.02 -10.23 13.73
N GLU A 52 -44.23 -10.25 13.17
CA GLU A 52 -45.21 -9.15 13.29
C GLU A 52 -45.95 -9.19 14.62
N LYS A 53 -46.34 -10.39 15.04
CA LYS A 53 -47.02 -10.60 16.34
C LYS A 53 -46.02 -10.75 17.48
N GLY A 54 -44.74 -10.95 17.17
CA GLY A 54 -43.73 -11.19 18.20
C GLY A 54 -43.88 -12.52 18.88
N ASP A 55 -44.27 -13.59 18.16
CA ASP A 55 -44.55 -14.89 18.73
C ASP A 55 -43.78 -16.02 18.02
N ILE A 56 -43.48 -17.07 18.78
CA ILE A 56 -42.79 -18.27 18.30
C ILE A 56 -43.64 -19.47 18.73
N GLU A 57 -44.09 -20.24 17.75
CA GLU A 57 -44.85 -21.44 17.96
C GLU A 57 -44.01 -22.64 17.53
N ILE A 58 -44.01 -23.68 18.39
CA ILE A 58 -43.27 -24.93 18.13
C ILE A 58 -44.30 -26.04 18.08
N TYR A 59 -44.38 -26.66 16.93
CA TYR A 59 -45.27 -27.76 16.63
C TYR A 59 -44.45 -29.04 16.69
N LEU A 60 -44.80 -29.94 17.60
CA LEU A 60 -44.19 -31.26 17.72
C LEU A 60 -45.16 -32.30 17.12
N GLU A 61 -44.73 -33.01 16.11
CA GLU A 61 -45.49 -34.00 15.40
C GLU A 61 -45.23 -35.39 16.01
N LYS A 62 -46.27 -36.12 16.36
CA LYS A 62 -46.22 -37.48 16.89
C LYS A 62 -47.23 -38.33 16.17
N GLU A 63 -46.87 -39.60 15.98
CA GLU A 63 -47.78 -40.62 15.49
C GLU A 63 -48.55 -41.25 16.65
N VAL A 64 -49.85 -41.39 16.50
CA VAL A 64 -50.74 -42.03 17.49
C VAL A 64 -50.56 -43.54 17.38
N VAL A 65 -50.19 -44.21 18.53
CA VAL A 65 -49.94 -45.63 18.58
C VAL A 65 -50.60 -46.26 19.82
N ASP A 66 -50.86 -47.60 19.80
CA ASP A 66 -51.38 -48.28 20.93
C ASP A 66 -50.32 -48.52 22.05
N GLU A 67 -49.07 -48.79 21.64
CA GLU A 67 -47.90 -48.88 22.55
C GLU A 67 -46.78 -47.95 22.08
N VAL A 68 -46.35 -47.07 22.97
CA VAL A 68 -45.27 -46.09 22.68
C VAL A 68 -43.92 -46.76 22.81
N ILE A 69 -43.20 -46.91 21.71
CA ILE A 69 -41.83 -47.42 21.65
C ILE A 69 -40.85 -46.25 21.78
N ASP A 70 -41.05 -45.17 21.02
CA ASP A 70 -40.22 -43.94 21.09
C ASP A 70 -41.10 -42.74 21.45
N PRO A 71 -41.02 -42.23 22.69
CA PRO A 71 -41.80 -41.06 23.12
C PRO A 71 -41.49 -39.77 22.33
N ALA A 72 -40.39 -39.74 21.58
CA ALA A 72 -40.02 -38.56 20.76
C ALA A 72 -40.90 -38.40 19.54
N ILE A 73 -41.39 -39.49 18.97
CA ILE A 73 -42.16 -39.54 17.72
C ILE A 73 -43.54 -40.21 17.85
N GLN A 74 -43.86 -40.78 19.02
CA GLN A 74 -45.11 -41.51 19.24
C GLN A 74 -45.84 -41.03 20.48
N ILE A 75 -47.18 -41.18 20.49
CA ILE A 75 -48.06 -40.86 21.61
C ILE A 75 -49.14 -41.94 21.72
N ASP A 76 -49.50 -42.31 22.96
CA ASP A 76 -50.60 -43.25 23.24
C ASP A 76 -51.96 -42.59 22.89
N VAL A 77 -52.89 -43.40 22.31
CA VAL A 77 -54.25 -42.96 21.89
C VAL A 77 -54.99 -42.24 23.02
N LYS A 78 -54.90 -42.73 24.26
CA LYS A 78 -55.58 -42.09 25.40
C LYS A 78 -54.97 -40.76 25.78
N GLU A 79 -53.66 -40.63 25.65
CA GLU A 79 -52.96 -39.37 25.90
C GLU A 79 -53.19 -38.35 24.81
N ALA A 80 -53.21 -38.80 23.53
CA ALA A 80 -53.55 -37.97 22.38
C ALA A 80 -54.97 -37.39 22.50
N LYS A 81 -55.98 -38.27 22.80
CA LYS A 81 -57.38 -37.87 23.03
C LYS A 81 -57.53 -36.87 24.20
N LYS A 82 -56.76 -37.07 25.28
CA LYS A 82 -56.80 -36.15 26.44
C LYS A 82 -56.24 -34.76 26.11
N LYS A 83 -55.26 -34.69 25.22
CA LYS A 83 -54.59 -33.43 24.85
C LYS A 83 -55.28 -32.69 23.71
N SER A 84 -55.76 -33.38 22.68
CA SER A 84 -56.45 -32.78 21.54
C SER A 84 -57.96 -32.51 21.81
N GLY A 85 -58.58 -33.30 22.63
CA GLY A 85 -60.03 -33.27 22.83
C GLY A 85 -60.82 -33.98 21.71
N GLU A 86 -60.13 -34.56 20.73
CA GLU A 86 -60.68 -35.26 19.58
C GLU A 86 -60.40 -36.77 19.64
N ASP A 87 -61.28 -37.61 19.04
CA ASP A 87 -61.04 -39.03 18.90
C ASP A 87 -60.06 -39.23 17.72
N LEU A 88 -58.82 -39.60 18.00
CA LEU A 88 -57.79 -39.89 17.02
C LEU A 88 -57.58 -41.42 16.94
N ASP A 89 -57.49 -41.95 15.70
CA ASP A 89 -57.21 -43.35 15.44
C ASP A 89 -55.70 -43.66 15.37
N VAL A 90 -55.36 -44.91 15.58
CA VAL A 90 -53.95 -45.36 15.48
C VAL A 90 -53.44 -45.16 14.07
N GLY A 91 -52.28 -44.50 13.93
CA GLY A 91 -51.64 -44.15 12.68
C GLY A 91 -51.95 -42.71 12.22
N GLU A 92 -52.80 -41.97 12.97
CA GLU A 92 -52.99 -40.54 12.69
C GLU A 92 -51.87 -39.66 13.24
N GLU A 93 -51.65 -38.51 12.63
CA GLU A 93 -50.66 -37.52 13.12
C GLU A 93 -51.29 -36.63 14.19
N PHE A 94 -50.60 -36.55 15.33
CA PHE A 94 -50.94 -35.67 16.43
C PHE A 94 -49.94 -34.52 16.53
N VAL A 95 -50.39 -33.29 16.41
CA VAL A 95 -49.56 -32.06 16.49
C VAL A 95 -49.78 -31.38 17.83
N GLU A 96 -48.71 -31.32 18.63
CA GLU A 96 -48.72 -30.70 19.95
C GLU A 96 -47.98 -29.33 19.89
N ILE A 97 -48.68 -28.25 20.27
CA ILE A 97 -48.04 -26.93 20.41
C ILE A 97 -47.28 -26.92 21.74
N ILE A 98 -45.97 -26.76 21.64
CA ILE A 98 -45.08 -26.75 22.80
C ILE A 98 -44.84 -25.32 23.30
N PRO A 99 -45.32 -24.95 24.52
CA PRO A 99 -45.02 -23.65 25.09
C PRO A 99 -43.54 -23.51 25.40
N LEU A 100 -42.91 -22.36 25.09
CA LEU A 100 -41.48 -22.09 25.35
C LEU A 100 -41.09 -22.25 26.82
N GLN A 101 -42.01 -22.07 27.74
CA GLN A 101 -41.80 -22.26 29.18
C GLN A 101 -41.43 -23.69 29.55
N THR A 102 -41.82 -24.69 28.74
CA THR A 102 -41.51 -26.12 28.97
C THR A 102 -40.03 -26.44 28.79
N PHE A 103 -39.24 -25.59 28.10
CA PHE A 103 -37.82 -25.82 27.88
C PHE A 103 -36.93 -25.48 29.06
N GLY A 104 -37.47 -24.80 30.08
CA GLY A 104 -36.73 -24.41 31.28
C GLY A 104 -35.72 -23.27 31.04
N ARG A 105 -35.37 -22.56 32.10
CA ARG A 105 -34.54 -21.32 32.02
C ARG A 105 -33.18 -21.54 31.41
N ARG A 106 -32.51 -22.67 31.67
CA ARG A 106 -31.16 -22.95 31.15
C ARG A 106 -31.13 -23.07 29.63
N LEU A 107 -32.12 -23.75 29.03
CA LEU A 107 -32.20 -23.89 27.56
C LEU A 107 -32.50 -22.56 26.90
N VAL A 108 -33.41 -21.76 27.45
CA VAL A 108 -33.74 -20.41 26.94
C VAL A 108 -32.53 -19.47 26.99
N VAL A 109 -31.76 -19.49 28.09
CA VAL A 109 -30.53 -18.68 28.19
C VAL A 109 -29.48 -19.14 27.17
N SER A 110 -29.31 -20.48 27.01
CA SER A 110 -28.41 -21.04 26.00
C SER A 110 -28.82 -20.67 24.58
N ALA A 111 -30.12 -20.71 24.28
CA ALA A 111 -30.65 -20.24 22.99
C ALA A 111 -30.35 -18.79 22.72
N LYS A 112 -30.57 -17.91 23.69
CA LYS A 112 -30.24 -16.47 23.58
C LYS A 112 -28.74 -16.24 23.35
N GLN A 113 -27.87 -17.00 24.01
CA GLN A 113 -26.44 -16.92 23.81
C GLN A 113 -26.03 -17.36 22.38
N ASN A 114 -26.58 -18.52 21.94
CA ASN A 114 -26.31 -19.04 20.58
C ASN A 114 -26.81 -18.06 19.50
N LEU A 115 -27.99 -17.49 19.70
CA LEU A 115 -28.53 -16.45 18.81
C LEU A 115 -27.60 -15.25 18.70
N ASN A 116 -27.19 -14.69 19.83
CA ASN A 116 -26.27 -13.56 19.85
C ASN A 116 -24.93 -13.90 19.17
N GLN A 117 -24.45 -15.13 19.33
CA GLN A 117 -23.23 -15.58 18.67
C GLN A 117 -23.45 -15.66 17.15
N ARG A 118 -24.56 -16.27 16.70
CA ARG A 118 -24.85 -16.42 15.27
C ARG A 118 -25.05 -15.07 14.57
N ILE A 119 -25.75 -14.15 15.23
CA ILE A 119 -25.91 -12.77 14.74
C ILE A 119 -24.55 -12.10 14.56
N LYS A 120 -23.65 -12.22 15.56
CA LYS A 120 -22.30 -11.67 15.45
C LYS A 120 -21.48 -12.31 14.32
N GLU A 121 -21.67 -13.59 14.05
CA GLU A 121 -21.02 -14.29 12.93
C GLU A 121 -21.47 -13.71 11.59
N ILE A 122 -22.77 -13.50 11.43
CA ILE A 122 -23.34 -12.90 10.21
C ILE A 122 -22.89 -11.44 10.03
N GLU A 123 -22.89 -10.64 11.10
CA GLU A 123 -22.35 -9.28 11.05
C GLU A 123 -20.90 -9.25 10.59
N ARG A 124 -20.07 -10.17 11.14
CA ARG A 124 -18.68 -10.28 10.72
C ARG A 124 -18.55 -10.66 9.26
N GLU A 125 -19.37 -11.59 8.79
CA GLU A 125 -19.35 -12.04 7.41
C GLU A 125 -19.82 -10.92 6.47
N SER A 126 -20.86 -10.19 6.86
CA SER A 126 -21.36 -9.03 6.12
C SER A 126 -20.29 -7.93 6.00
N ILE A 127 -19.65 -7.56 7.13
CA ILE A 127 -18.56 -6.58 7.14
C ILE A 127 -17.38 -7.06 6.27
N TYR A 128 -17.01 -8.34 6.40
CA TYR A 128 -15.93 -8.91 5.61
C TYR A 128 -16.21 -8.82 4.11
N ASN A 129 -17.42 -9.18 3.68
CA ASN A 129 -17.84 -9.15 2.28
C ASN A 129 -17.94 -7.71 1.75
N GLU A 130 -18.54 -6.79 2.52
CA GLU A 130 -18.63 -5.36 2.20
C GLU A 130 -17.25 -4.76 1.90
N TYR A 131 -16.30 -4.91 2.82
CA TYR A 131 -14.98 -4.32 2.63
C TYR A 131 -14.07 -5.11 1.70
N THR A 132 -14.30 -6.40 1.51
CA THR A 132 -13.57 -7.18 0.50
C THR A 132 -13.93 -6.73 -0.92
N SER A 133 -15.20 -6.44 -1.17
CA SER A 133 -15.64 -5.87 -2.45
C SER A 133 -15.18 -4.41 -2.64
N ALA A 134 -14.90 -3.70 -1.55
CA ALA A 134 -14.41 -2.33 -1.56
C ALA A 134 -12.87 -2.22 -1.55
N VAL A 135 -12.13 -3.33 -1.66
CA VAL A 135 -10.67 -3.28 -1.76
C VAL A 135 -10.26 -2.48 -3.00
N GLY A 136 -9.35 -1.52 -2.81
CA GLY A 136 -8.95 -0.57 -3.84
C GLY A 136 -9.85 0.67 -3.95
N GLU A 137 -10.98 0.76 -3.24
CA GLU A 137 -11.87 1.93 -3.23
C GLU A 137 -11.55 2.88 -2.07
N ILE A 138 -11.85 4.18 -2.27
CA ILE A 138 -11.71 5.19 -1.22
C ILE A 138 -12.89 5.12 -0.26
N VAL A 139 -12.59 5.05 1.02
CA VAL A 139 -13.54 5.22 2.12
C VAL A 139 -13.27 6.52 2.86
N VAL A 140 -14.35 7.13 3.36
CA VAL A 140 -14.30 8.37 4.14
C VAL A 140 -14.76 8.05 5.56
N GLY A 141 -13.90 8.27 6.54
CA GLY A 141 -14.23 7.99 7.93
C GLY A 141 -13.72 9.07 8.89
N GLU A 142 -14.10 8.95 10.14
CA GLU A 142 -13.66 9.85 11.21
C GLU A 142 -12.63 9.17 12.10
N ILE A 143 -11.56 9.88 12.44
CA ILE A 143 -10.55 9.39 13.38
C ILE A 143 -11.11 9.39 14.79
N TYR A 144 -11.33 8.20 15.30
CA TYR A 144 -11.93 8.07 16.64
C TYR A 144 -10.88 7.85 17.73
N GLN A 145 -9.74 7.21 17.41
CA GLN A 145 -8.67 6.94 18.37
C GLN A 145 -7.30 6.83 17.70
N ILE A 146 -6.27 7.30 18.39
CA ILE A 146 -4.86 7.15 18.00
C ILE A 146 -4.17 6.29 19.07
N ARG A 147 -3.70 5.10 18.69
CA ARG A 147 -3.01 4.15 19.59
C ARG A 147 -1.51 4.47 19.63
N LYS A 148 -1.08 5.32 20.57
CA LYS A 148 0.31 5.80 20.65
C LYS A 148 1.37 4.69 20.72
N GLY A 149 1.08 3.55 21.39
CA GLY A 149 2.04 2.45 21.55
C GLY A 149 2.38 1.73 20.24
N LYS A 150 1.40 1.56 19.35
CA LYS A 150 1.56 0.91 18.03
C LYS A 150 1.64 1.91 16.88
N GLY A 151 1.34 3.18 17.11
CA GLY A 151 1.24 4.19 16.07
C GLY A 151 0.06 3.99 15.11
N GLU A 152 -0.92 3.15 15.47
CA GLU A 152 -2.10 2.85 14.67
C GLU A 152 -3.18 3.91 14.88
N ILE A 153 -3.89 4.26 13.82
CA ILE A 153 -5.03 5.16 13.84
C ILE A 153 -6.29 4.34 13.56
N LEU A 154 -7.28 4.48 14.43
CA LEU A 154 -8.59 3.86 14.27
C LEU A 154 -9.55 4.85 13.65
N VAL A 155 -10.14 4.47 12.53
CA VAL A 155 -11.07 5.25 11.73
C VAL A 155 -12.43 4.58 11.77
N VAL A 156 -13.49 5.34 12.00
CA VAL A 156 -14.87 4.84 11.97
C VAL A 156 -15.50 5.21 10.63
N HIS A 157 -15.96 4.20 9.91
CA HIS A 157 -16.72 4.30 8.68
C HIS A 157 -17.93 3.38 8.76
N ASN A 158 -19.15 3.89 8.53
CA ASN A 158 -20.41 3.13 8.60
C ASN A 158 -20.55 2.30 9.90
N LYS A 159 -20.16 2.86 11.06
CA LYS A 159 -20.12 2.21 12.38
C LYS A 159 -19.08 1.08 12.50
N ASN A 160 -18.28 0.80 11.46
CA ASN A 160 -17.22 -0.20 11.46
C ASN A 160 -15.88 0.45 11.78
N GLU A 161 -15.03 -0.27 12.51
CA GLU A 161 -13.68 0.16 12.84
C GLU A 161 -12.71 -0.26 11.75
N LEU A 162 -12.03 0.71 11.15
CA LEU A 162 -10.95 0.52 10.17
C LEU A 162 -9.62 0.88 10.83
N ILE A 163 -8.55 0.26 10.39
CA ILE A 163 -7.21 0.50 10.93
C ILE A 163 -6.31 1.10 9.86
N LEU A 164 -5.69 2.25 10.19
CA LEU A 164 -4.63 2.87 9.41
C LEU A 164 -3.31 2.64 10.16
N PRO A 165 -2.52 1.60 9.80
CA PRO A 165 -1.26 1.28 10.44
C PRO A 165 -0.21 2.36 10.16
N ARG A 166 0.84 2.43 10.97
CA ARG A 166 1.88 3.46 10.86
C ARG A 166 2.58 3.47 9.49
N ASN A 167 2.84 2.31 8.91
CA ASN A 167 3.46 2.16 7.58
C ASN A 167 2.54 2.56 6.42
N GLU A 168 1.24 2.70 6.67
CA GLU A 168 0.25 3.11 5.68
C GLU A 168 -0.16 4.59 5.82
N GLN A 169 0.45 5.30 6.78
CA GLN A 169 0.25 6.73 7.01
C GLN A 169 1.24 7.55 6.18
N ILE A 170 0.85 8.76 5.81
CA ILE A 170 1.76 9.75 5.26
C ILE A 170 2.50 10.41 6.44
N TYR A 171 3.82 10.28 6.50
CA TYR A 171 4.62 10.66 7.67
C TYR A 171 4.58 12.18 7.99
N LYS A 172 4.26 13.02 7.03
CA LYS A 172 4.11 14.47 7.20
C LYS A 172 2.74 14.88 7.72
N GLU A 173 1.75 14.01 7.68
CA GLU A 173 0.41 14.32 8.14
C GLU A 173 0.30 14.28 9.67
N ARG A 174 -0.50 15.20 10.19
CA ARG A 174 -0.80 15.27 11.61
C ARG A 174 -2.26 14.90 11.81
N TYR A 175 -2.50 13.75 12.37
CA TYR A 175 -3.83 13.21 12.61
C TYR A 175 -4.32 13.58 14.00
N LYS A 176 -5.59 13.99 14.11
CA LYS A 176 -6.25 14.32 15.37
C LYS A 176 -7.55 13.54 15.47
N LYS A 177 -7.96 13.24 16.71
CA LYS A 177 -9.28 12.66 16.95
C LYS A 177 -10.37 13.64 16.52
N GLY A 178 -11.37 13.16 15.78
CA GLY A 178 -12.47 13.93 15.21
C GLY A 178 -12.20 14.43 13.78
N ASP A 179 -10.96 14.28 13.25
CA ASP A 179 -10.69 14.64 11.87
C ASP A 179 -11.33 13.64 10.92
N THR A 180 -11.90 14.14 9.81
CA THR A 180 -12.35 13.31 8.70
C THR A 180 -11.17 12.97 7.83
N ILE A 181 -11.03 11.70 7.45
CA ILE A 181 -9.94 11.19 6.65
C ILE A 181 -10.48 10.36 5.48
N ARG A 182 -9.83 10.50 4.31
CA ARG A 182 -10.00 9.63 3.15
C ARG A 182 -8.85 8.63 3.11
N ALA A 183 -9.14 7.38 2.83
CA ALA A 183 -8.11 6.36 2.66
C ALA A 183 -8.63 5.26 1.73
N VAL A 184 -7.73 4.56 1.05
CA VAL A 184 -8.09 3.39 0.24
C VAL A 184 -8.16 2.16 1.13
N VAL A 185 -9.14 1.29 0.90
CA VAL A 185 -9.18 -0.03 1.53
C VAL A 185 -8.08 -0.88 0.88
N LYS A 186 -7.03 -1.18 1.65
CA LYS A 186 -5.89 -1.94 1.14
C LYS A 186 -6.13 -3.45 1.18
N GLU A 187 -6.57 -3.93 2.34
CA GLU A 187 -6.83 -5.36 2.53
C GLU A 187 -7.81 -5.60 3.68
N VAL A 188 -8.45 -6.76 3.64
CA VAL A 188 -9.35 -7.23 4.70
C VAL A 188 -8.87 -8.58 5.19
N ARG A 189 -8.58 -8.68 6.49
CA ARG A 189 -8.14 -9.93 7.12
C ARG A 189 -9.21 -10.48 8.04
N LYS A 190 -9.42 -11.80 8.04
CA LYS A 190 -10.29 -12.44 9.01
C LYS A 190 -9.63 -12.38 10.40
N GLY A 191 -10.25 -11.66 11.33
CA GLY A 191 -9.82 -11.58 12.71
C GLY A 191 -10.53 -12.58 13.60
N ALA A 192 -10.00 -12.82 14.79
CA ALA A 192 -10.62 -13.72 15.78
C ALA A 192 -11.97 -13.18 16.29
N SER A 193 -12.10 -11.87 16.41
CA SER A 193 -13.32 -11.20 16.92
C SER A 193 -14.10 -10.50 15.81
N ASN A 194 -13.48 -9.58 15.09
CA ASN A 194 -14.05 -8.86 13.95
C ASN A 194 -13.08 -8.90 12.76
N PRO A 195 -13.56 -8.73 11.52
CA PRO A 195 -12.69 -8.52 10.37
C PRO A 195 -11.78 -7.32 10.62
N LEU A 196 -10.53 -7.45 10.24
CA LEU A 196 -9.53 -6.41 10.32
C LEU A 196 -9.44 -5.72 8.96
N VAL A 197 -10.04 -4.56 8.84
CA VAL A 197 -10.02 -3.77 7.63
C VAL A 197 -8.85 -2.80 7.69
N ILE A 198 -7.86 -2.99 6.84
CA ILE A 198 -6.67 -2.15 6.77
C ILE A 198 -6.86 -1.13 5.65
N VAL A 199 -6.71 0.14 6.00
CA VAL A 199 -6.78 1.25 5.05
C VAL A 199 -5.42 1.92 4.91
N SER A 200 -5.18 2.54 3.76
CA SER A 200 -3.91 3.17 3.43
C SER A 200 -4.10 4.55 2.82
N ARG A 201 -3.19 5.47 3.16
CA ARG A 201 -2.97 6.74 2.47
C ARG A 201 -1.62 6.75 1.73
N ALA A 202 -0.74 5.79 2.07
CA ALA A 202 0.58 5.63 1.47
C ALA A 202 0.57 4.80 0.18
N ASP A 203 -0.46 3.98 -0.04
CA ASP A 203 -0.58 3.10 -1.19
C ASP A 203 -0.72 3.89 -2.51
N PRO A 204 -0.05 3.49 -3.61
CA PRO A 204 -0.25 4.07 -4.94
C PRO A 204 -1.70 4.04 -5.42
N GLN A 205 -2.48 3.03 -5.03
CA GLN A 205 -3.92 2.94 -5.34
C GLN A 205 -4.70 4.15 -4.81
N PHE A 206 -4.33 4.68 -3.63
CA PHE A 206 -4.97 5.87 -3.10
C PHE A 206 -4.79 7.08 -4.04
N LEU A 207 -3.57 7.27 -4.55
CA LEU A 207 -3.30 8.32 -5.54
C LEU A 207 -4.08 8.09 -6.83
N MET A 208 -4.12 6.85 -7.34
CA MET A 208 -4.88 6.50 -8.54
C MET A 208 -6.35 6.86 -8.41
N ARG A 209 -6.99 6.48 -7.29
CA ARG A 209 -8.40 6.82 -7.05
C ARG A 209 -8.66 8.31 -6.90
N LEU A 210 -7.71 9.08 -6.34
CA LEU A 210 -7.83 10.54 -6.29
C LEU A 210 -7.82 11.14 -7.70
N PHE A 211 -6.99 10.61 -8.60
CA PHE A 211 -7.01 11.01 -10.02
C PHE A 211 -8.36 10.71 -10.69
N GLU A 212 -8.93 9.54 -10.46
CA GLU A 212 -10.24 9.18 -11.02
C GLU A 212 -11.37 10.10 -10.52
N ILE A 213 -11.30 10.52 -9.25
CA ILE A 213 -12.32 11.44 -8.68
C ILE A 213 -12.19 12.86 -9.27
N GLU A 214 -10.96 13.36 -9.45
CA GLU A 214 -10.72 14.75 -9.85
C GLU A 214 -10.68 14.95 -11.37
N ILE A 215 -10.48 13.87 -12.15
CA ILE A 215 -10.25 13.93 -13.59
C ILE A 215 -11.30 13.09 -14.32
N PRO A 216 -12.34 13.72 -14.87
CA PRO A 216 -13.41 13.00 -15.58
C PRO A 216 -12.91 12.14 -16.74
N GLU A 217 -11.88 12.59 -17.46
CA GLU A 217 -11.31 11.87 -18.60
C GLU A 217 -10.65 10.54 -18.18
N ILE A 218 -10.20 10.44 -16.94
CA ILE A 218 -9.71 9.17 -16.36
C ILE A 218 -10.88 8.29 -15.93
N TYR A 219 -11.88 8.89 -15.28
CA TYR A 219 -13.09 8.17 -14.86
C TYR A 219 -13.83 7.56 -16.07
N ASP A 220 -13.91 8.31 -17.18
CA ASP A 220 -14.54 7.87 -18.42
C ASP A 220 -13.67 6.89 -19.24
N GLY A 221 -12.45 6.60 -18.80
CA GLY A 221 -11.52 5.68 -19.47
C GLY A 221 -10.87 6.23 -20.74
N ILE A 222 -10.98 7.54 -21.02
CA ILE A 222 -10.33 8.20 -22.15
C ILE A 222 -8.82 8.31 -21.89
N ILE A 223 -8.46 8.60 -20.63
CA ILE A 223 -7.08 8.63 -20.17
C ILE A 223 -6.88 7.48 -19.19
N GLU A 224 -5.81 6.73 -19.39
CA GLU A 224 -5.43 5.60 -18.52
C GLU A 224 -4.16 5.93 -17.75
N ILE A 225 -4.15 5.65 -16.46
CA ILE A 225 -2.94 5.67 -15.64
C ILE A 225 -2.24 4.33 -15.83
N LYS A 226 -1.10 4.33 -16.52
CA LYS A 226 -0.32 3.11 -16.79
C LYS A 226 0.55 2.69 -15.63
N LYS A 227 1.22 3.65 -14.98
CA LYS A 227 2.13 3.36 -13.87
C LYS A 227 2.19 4.52 -12.88
N ILE A 228 2.42 4.19 -11.62
CA ILE A 228 2.63 5.15 -10.53
C ILE A 228 3.87 4.73 -9.75
N ALA A 229 4.79 5.68 -9.54
CA ALA A 229 5.89 5.56 -8.59
C ALA A 229 5.73 6.65 -7.54
N ARG A 230 5.68 6.28 -6.26
CA ARG A 230 5.32 7.20 -5.18
C ARG A 230 6.25 7.04 -3.97
N GLU A 231 6.64 8.16 -3.40
CA GLU A 231 7.20 8.29 -2.07
C GLU A 231 6.19 9.12 -1.24
N PRO A 232 5.37 8.45 -0.41
CA PRO A 232 4.22 9.08 0.24
C PRO A 232 4.60 10.31 1.06
N GLY A 233 3.91 11.43 0.78
CA GLY A 233 4.13 12.71 1.44
C GLY A 233 5.29 13.54 0.88
N ASP A 234 6.08 13.02 -0.06
CA ASP A 234 7.18 13.75 -0.70
C ASP A 234 6.91 14.01 -2.18
N ARG A 235 6.96 12.96 -2.98
CA ARG A 235 6.80 13.09 -4.43
C ARG A 235 6.25 11.82 -5.07
N ALA A 236 5.48 11.99 -6.13
CA ALA A 236 5.01 10.91 -6.98
C ALA A 236 5.25 11.24 -8.46
N LYS A 237 5.46 10.20 -9.28
CA LYS A 237 5.45 10.27 -10.74
C LYS A 237 4.33 9.38 -11.26
N VAL A 238 3.50 9.93 -12.14
CA VAL A 238 2.33 9.27 -12.71
C VAL A 238 2.46 9.27 -14.22
N ALA A 239 2.51 8.08 -14.81
CA ALA A 239 2.55 7.90 -16.26
C ALA A 239 1.14 7.67 -16.80
N VAL A 240 0.67 8.55 -17.67
CA VAL A 240 -0.65 8.56 -18.27
C VAL A 240 -0.62 8.36 -19.77
N LEU A 241 -1.64 7.71 -20.31
CA LEU A 241 -1.82 7.46 -21.74
C LEU A 241 -3.23 7.92 -22.14
N SER A 242 -3.34 8.73 -23.18
CA SER A 242 -4.65 9.00 -23.81
C SER A 242 -4.95 7.98 -24.88
N HIS A 243 -6.18 7.49 -24.93
CA HIS A 243 -6.71 6.65 -26.00
C HIS A 243 -7.33 7.47 -27.15
N ASP A 244 -7.44 8.81 -26.98
CA ASP A 244 -7.85 9.75 -28.00
C ASP A 244 -6.69 10.70 -28.31
N ASP A 245 -6.14 10.64 -29.55
CA ASP A 245 -5.00 11.45 -29.99
C ASP A 245 -5.26 12.97 -29.96
N ARG A 246 -6.53 13.37 -29.87
CA ARG A 246 -6.91 14.80 -29.77
C ARG A 246 -6.82 15.35 -28.35
N ILE A 247 -6.66 14.47 -27.35
CA ILE A 247 -6.64 14.83 -25.93
C ILE A 247 -5.21 14.73 -25.39
N ASP A 248 -4.66 15.86 -24.95
CA ASP A 248 -3.41 15.88 -24.19
C ASP A 248 -3.63 15.30 -22.80
N ALA A 249 -3.12 14.08 -22.57
CA ALA A 249 -3.28 13.37 -21.31
C ALA A 249 -2.70 14.13 -20.12
N VAL A 250 -1.52 14.74 -20.27
CA VAL A 250 -0.88 15.51 -19.20
C VAL A 250 -1.64 16.80 -18.93
N GLY A 251 -1.99 17.54 -19.98
CA GLY A 251 -2.74 18.78 -19.86
C GLY A 251 -4.11 18.59 -19.21
N ALA A 252 -4.83 17.50 -19.54
CA ALA A 252 -6.10 17.17 -18.92
C ALA A 252 -5.96 16.82 -17.43
N CYS A 253 -4.91 16.07 -17.05
CA CYS A 253 -4.64 15.73 -15.66
C CYS A 253 -4.22 16.95 -14.83
N VAL A 254 -3.42 17.84 -15.38
CA VAL A 254 -2.99 19.06 -14.70
C VAL A 254 -4.14 20.06 -14.59
N GLY A 255 -4.91 20.20 -15.66
CA GLY A 255 -6.03 21.14 -15.76
C GLY A 255 -5.56 22.60 -15.94
N MET A 256 -6.51 23.49 -16.23
CA MET A 256 -6.20 24.90 -16.42
C MET A 256 -5.52 25.51 -15.18
N LYS A 257 -4.32 26.07 -15.35
CA LYS A 257 -3.50 26.62 -14.25
C LYS A 257 -3.24 25.63 -13.10
N GLY A 258 -3.30 24.33 -13.37
CA GLY A 258 -3.01 23.30 -12.38
C GLY A 258 -4.14 23.05 -11.36
N VAL A 259 -5.36 23.52 -11.60
CA VAL A 259 -6.46 23.42 -10.59
C VAL A 259 -6.74 21.97 -10.18
N ARG A 260 -6.80 21.04 -11.14
CA ARG A 260 -7.10 19.62 -10.85
C ARG A 260 -5.98 18.95 -10.07
N ILE A 261 -4.73 19.07 -10.55
CA ILE A 261 -3.61 18.45 -9.84
C ILE A 261 -3.38 19.07 -8.46
N HIS A 262 -3.63 20.36 -8.27
CA HIS A 262 -3.52 21.01 -6.97
C HIS A 262 -4.58 20.53 -5.96
N ALA A 263 -5.76 20.08 -6.40
CA ALA A 263 -6.76 19.48 -5.52
C ALA A 263 -6.21 18.17 -4.93
N ILE A 264 -5.59 17.32 -5.76
CA ILE A 264 -4.96 16.06 -5.34
C ILE A 264 -3.74 16.34 -4.43
N VAL A 265 -2.86 17.28 -4.82
CA VAL A 265 -1.68 17.68 -4.03
C VAL A 265 -2.10 18.14 -2.63
N ARG A 266 -3.19 18.90 -2.53
CA ARG A 266 -3.72 19.38 -1.24
C ARG A 266 -4.26 18.24 -0.38
N GLU A 267 -4.96 17.29 -0.96
CA GLU A 267 -5.44 16.09 -0.24
C GLU A 267 -4.28 15.29 0.35
N LEU A 268 -3.14 15.24 -0.35
CA LEU A 268 -1.93 14.50 0.04
C LEU A 268 -0.92 15.34 0.86
N ASN A 269 -1.40 16.40 1.52
CA ASN A 269 -0.57 17.26 2.37
C ASN A 269 0.67 17.84 1.65
N ASN A 270 0.46 18.37 0.43
CA ASN A 270 1.49 18.95 -0.43
C ASN A 270 2.55 17.96 -0.95
N GLU A 271 2.15 16.73 -1.22
CA GLU A 271 2.96 15.79 -2.01
C GLU A 271 3.09 16.29 -3.46
N ASN A 272 4.32 16.45 -3.96
CA ASN A 272 4.55 16.88 -5.33
C ASN A 272 4.20 15.77 -6.32
N ILE A 273 3.46 16.08 -7.38
CA ILE A 273 3.04 15.09 -8.37
C ILE A 273 3.52 15.52 -9.76
N ASP A 274 4.36 14.67 -10.36
CA ASP A 274 4.82 14.83 -11.75
C ASP A 274 3.98 13.92 -12.64
N VAL A 275 3.20 14.50 -13.54
CA VAL A 275 2.44 13.74 -14.55
C VAL A 275 3.22 13.74 -15.84
N ILE A 276 3.44 12.54 -16.41
CA ILE A 276 4.19 12.37 -17.65
C ILE A 276 3.40 11.48 -18.63
N ASN A 277 3.63 11.69 -19.93
CA ASN A 277 3.07 10.80 -20.94
C ASN A 277 3.78 9.43 -20.92
N TYR A 278 3.03 8.37 -20.83
CA TYR A 278 3.53 7.01 -21.04
C TYR A 278 4.00 6.84 -22.50
N SER A 279 5.01 6.01 -22.71
CA SER A 279 5.45 5.57 -24.03
C SER A 279 5.80 4.09 -23.98
N GLU A 280 5.45 3.36 -25.03
CA GLU A 280 5.89 1.95 -25.20
C GLU A 280 7.37 1.87 -25.53
N ASP A 281 7.91 2.89 -26.19
CA ASP A 281 9.34 3.04 -26.41
C ASP A 281 10.04 3.34 -25.07
N THR A 282 10.86 2.41 -24.64
CA THR A 282 11.58 2.48 -23.36
C THR A 282 12.50 3.69 -23.25
N VAL A 283 13.20 4.06 -24.35
CA VAL A 283 14.10 5.22 -24.40
C VAL A 283 13.30 6.50 -24.13
N GLN A 284 12.20 6.68 -24.85
CA GLN A 284 11.32 7.83 -24.66
C GLN A 284 10.67 7.84 -23.28
N PHE A 285 10.30 6.68 -22.76
CA PHE A 285 9.68 6.60 -21.44
C PHE A 285 10.66 6.98 -20.32
N ILE A 286 11.91 6.49 -20.37
CA ILE A 286 12.97 6.87 -19.43
C ILE A 286 13.25 8.37 -19.54
N THR A 287 13.34 8.91 -20.77
CA THR A 287 13.56 10.35 -21.01
C THR A 287 12.47 11.20 -20.36
N LYS A 288 11.19 10.81 -20.51
CA LYS A 288 10.07 11.50 -19.88
C LYS A 288 10.07 11.32 -18.36
N ALA A 289 10.45 10.14 -17.88
CA ALA A 289 10.48 9.82 -16.45
C ALA A 289 11.53 10.63 -15.68
N LEU A 290 12.66 10.97 -16.30
CA LEU A 290 13.72 11.81 -15.72
C LEU A 290 13.45 13.32 -15.85
N SER A 291 12.34 13.72 -16.50
CA SER A 291 11.95 15.15 -16.53
C SER A 291 11.97 15.76 -15.11
N PRO A 292 12.42 17.02 -14.95
CA PRO A 292 12.64 18.03 -15.98
C PRO A 292 14.05 18.04 -16.61
N SER A 293 14.94 17.11 -16.26
CA SER A 293 16.29 17.05 -16.82
C SER A 293 16.28 16.76 -18.34
N LYS A 294 17.22 17.33 -19.07
CA LYS A 294 17.44 17.04 -20.48
C LYS A 294 18.53 15.99 -20.60
N LEU A 295 18.22 14.92 -21.30
CA LEU A 295 19.16 13.82 -21.53
C LEU A 295 19.82 13.98 -22.90
N LEU A 296 21.05 13.55 -23.00
CA LEU A 296 21.80 13.54 -24.26
C LEU A 296 21.66 12.20 -24.98
N ASN A 297 21.83 11.10 -24.26
CA ASN A 297 21.70 9.75 -24.78
C ASN A 297 21.14 8.80 -23.72
N VAL A 298 20.48 7.71 -24.16
CA VAL A 298 19.98 6.66 -23.30
C VAL A 298 20.31 5.32 -23.96
N GLN A 299 21.14 4.52 -23.31
CA GLN A 299 21.47 3.17 -23.70
C GLN A 299 20.72 2.19 -22.80
N ILE A 300 20.10 1.18 -23.39
CA ILE A 300 19.26 0.23 -22.65
C ILE A 300 19.82 -1.17 -22.79
N ASP A 301 20.02 -1.81 -21.67
CA ASP A 301 20.20 -3.25 -21.55
C ASP A 301 18.86 -3.89 -21.13
N GLN A 302 18.19 -4.51 -22.10
CA GLN A 302 16.88 -5.12 -21.88
C GLN A 302 16.96 -6.40 -21.05
N GLU A 303 18.08 -7.14 -21.16
CA GLU A 303 18.27 -8.42 -20.48
C GLU A 303 18.42 -8.20 -18.96
N ASN A 304 19.25 -7.23 -18.58
CA ASN A 304 19.52 -6.91 -17.19
C ASN A 304 18.61 -5.81 -16.64
N LYS A 305 17.70 -5.24 -17.46
CA LYS A 305 16.85 -4.09 -17.12
C LYS A 305 17.65 -2.90 -16.58
N LYS A 306 18.79 -2.62 -17.18
CA LYS A 306 19.63 -1.47 -16.87
C LYS A 306 19.50 -0.41 -17.96
N ALA A 307 19.64 0.84 -17.57
CA ALA A 307 19.66 1.97 -18.50
C ALA A 307 20.79 2.91 -18.11
N VAL A 308 21.74 3.10 -19.01
CA VAL A 308 22.81 4.10 -18.87
C VAL A 308 22.36 5.37 -19.57
N VAL A 309 22.30 6.47 -18.83
CA VAL A 309 21.75 7.74 -19.28
C VAL A 309 22.83 8.81 -19.23
N LEU A 310 23.24 9.29 -20.40
CA LEU A 310 24.20 10.36 -20.54
C LEU A 310 23.51 11.70 -20.32
N VAL A 311 24.05 12.51 -19.43
CA VAL A 311 23.46 13.78 -19.00
C VAL A 311 24.50 14.89 -19.05
N ALA A 312 24.14 16.07 -19.59
CA ALA A 312 25.03 17.25 -19.57
C ALA A 312 25.37 17.65 -18.12
N ALA A 313 26.57 18.16 -17.89
CA ALA A 313 27.08 18.48 -16.56
C ALA A 313 26.15 19.35 -15.71
N ASP A 314 25.49 20.34 -16.33
CA ASP A 314 24.52 21.25 -15.69
C ASP A 314 23.18 20.56 -15.35
N GLN A 315 22.86 19.44 -15.99
CA GLN A 315 21.60 18.70 -15.81
C GLN A 315 21.69 17.54 -14.80
N VAL A 316 22.90 17.13 -14.40
CA VAL A 316 23.12 16.00 -13.49
C VAL A 316 22.35 16.18 -12.18
N SER A 317 22.46 17.33 -11.55
CA SER A 317 21.75 17.62 -10.28
C SER A 317 20.23 17.55 -10.43
N LEU A 318 19.68 17.92 -11.59
CA LEU A 318 18.24 17.81 -11.89
C LEU A 318 17.83 16.36 -12.14
N ALA A 319 18.66 15.59 -12.85
CA ALA A 319 18.42 14.19 -13.13
C ALA A 319 18.41 13.35 -11.84
N ILE A 320 19.38 13.56 -10.97
CA ILE A 320 19.46 12.93 -9.64
C ILE A 320 18.28 13.39 -8.78
N GLY A 321 18.07 14.70 -8.71
CA GLY A 321 17.10 15.32 -7.82
C GLY A 321 17.55 15.33 -6.36
N LYS A 322 16.75 15.95 -5.48
CA LYS A 322 17.05 16.03 -4.05
C LYS A 322 17.12 14.62 -3.46
N ASN A 323 18.25 14.27 -2.83
CA ASN A 323 18.50 12.96 -2.21
C ASN A 323 18.28 11.76 -3.17
N GLY A 324 18.57 11.93 -4.47
CA GLY A 324 18.37 10.88 -5.46
C GLY A 324 16.91 10.56 -5.79
N GLN A 325 15.97 11.40 -5.37
CA GLN A 325 14.53 11.13 -5.48
C GLN A 325 14.05 11.04 -6.92
N ASN A 326 14.57 11.90 -7.82
CA ASN A 326 14.10 11.93 -9.21
C ASN A 326 14.49 10.64 -9.94
N VAL A 327 15.77 10.23 -9.87
CA VAL A 327 16.24 8.98 -10.50
C VAL A 327 15.59 7.76 -9.87
N ARG A 328 15.46 7.70 -8.54
CA ARG A 328 14.83 6.57 -7.84
C ARG A 328 13.36 6.40 -8.21
N LEU A 329 12.58 7.50 -8.33
CA LEU A 329 11.20 7.43 -8.78
C LEU A 329 11.11 7.07 -10.27
N ALA A 330 12.03 7.57 -11.11
CA ALA A 330 12.10 7.21 -12.52
C ALA A 330 12.41 5.71 -12.68
N SER A 331 13.37 5.16 -11.92
CA SER A 331 13.67 3.72 -11.93
C SER A 331 12.48 2.88 -11.51
N LYS A 332 11.79 3.24 -10.42
CA LYS A 332 10.56 2.55 -9.99
C LYS A 332 9.44 2.62 -11.02
N LEU A 333 9.27 3.77 -11.68
CA LEU A 333 8.21 3.98 -12.67
C LEU A 333 8.46 3.19 -13.94
N THR A 334 9.69 3.21 -14.44
CA THR A 334 10.07 2.54 -15.69
C THR A 334 10.29 1.04 -15.49
N GLY A 335 10.82 0.65 -14.32
CA GLY A 335 11.22 -0.72 -13.97
C GLY A 335 12.64 -1.05 -14.46
N TYR A 336 13.44 -0.01 -14.77
CA TYR A 336 14.84 -0.11 -15.13
C TYR A 336 15.71 0.49 -14.01
N ASP A 337 16.86 -0.11 -13.78
CA ASP A 337 17.91 0.47 -12.95
C ASP A 337 18.62 1.55 -13.78
N ILE A 338 18.47 2.81 -13.39
CA ILE A 338 18.94 3.96 -14.15
C ILE A 338 20.26 4.45 -13.56
N GLN A 339 21.33 4.31 -14.34
CA GLN A 339 22.66 4.82 -14.05
C GLN A 339 22.88 6.13 -14.83
N LEU A 340 23.21 7.20 -14.12
CA LEU A 340 23.45 8.50 -14.73
C LEU A 340 24.96 8.69 -14.96
N VAL A 341 25.34 9.02 -16.18
CA VAL A 341 26.72 9.33 -16.58
C VAL A 341 26.77 10.77 -17.03
N LYS A 342 27.79 11.50 -16.60
CA LYS A 342 27.99 12.92 -16.94
C LYS A 342 28.68 13.05 -18.31
N GLU A 343 28.22 13.97 -19.15
CA GLU A 343 28.90 14.32 -20.39
C GLU A 343 30.28 14.91 -20.08
N GLY A 344 31.33 14.40 -20.75
CA GLY A 344 32.71 14.82 -20.54
C GLY A 344 33.33 14.28 -19.25
N GLY A 345 32.58 13.47 -18.49
CA GLY A 345 33.15 12.47 -17.62
C GLY A 345 33.49 11.31 -18.56
N GLU A 346 34.75 11.08 -18.80
CA GLU A 346 35.23 9.77 -19.10
C GLU A 346 34.47 8.82 -18.15
N GLU A 347 34.05 7.63 -18.60
CA GLU A 347 33.93 6.54 -17.65
C GLU A 347 35.16 6.76 -16.78
N GLU A 348 34.99 7.07 -15.48
CA GLU A 348 36.04 6.76 -14.56
C GLU A 348 36.21 5.26 -14.80
N GLU A 349 37.09 4.89 -15.73
CA GLU A 349 37.77 3.61 -15.67
C GLU A 349 38.39 3.71 -14.30
N GLU A 350 37.65 3.19 -13.31
CA GLU A 350 38.13 3.13 -11.94
C GLU A 350 39.51 2.54 -12.08
N TYR A 351 40.53 3.34 -11.83
CA TYR A 351 41.94 2.97 -12.03
C TYR A 351 42.17 1.62 -11.39
N ASP A 352 42.54 0.63 -12.17
CA ASP A 352 42.77 -0.72 -11.71
C ASP A 352 44.19 -1.13 -12.05
N MET A 353 44.89 -1.64 -11.06
CA MET A 353 46.26 -2.08 -11.20
C MET A 353 46.32 -3.60 -11.39
N ASP A 354 47.17 -4.04 -12.28
CA ASP A 354 47.47 -5.47 -12.45
C ASP A 354 48.12 -6.02 -11.15
N LEU A 355 47.64 -7.15 -10.69
CA LEU A 355 48.15 -7.75 -9.45
C LEU A 355 49.66 -8.06 -9.51
N SER A 356 50.23 -8.09 -10.73
CA SER A 356 51.66 -8.26 -10.94
C SER A 356 52.51 -7.07 -10.43
N GLU A 357 51.92 -5.88 -10.31
CA GLU A 357 52.59 -4.69 -9.78
C GLU A 357 52.81 -4.80 -8.28
N PHE A 358 51.94 -5.53 -7.58
CA PHE A 358 52.05 -5.81 -6.14
C PHE A 358 52.80 -7.13 -5.84
N ARG A 359 53.50 -7.71 -6.83
CA ARG A 359 54.15 -9.01 -6.66
C ARG A 359 55.25 -9.02 -5.59
N GLU A 360 55.98 -7.92 -5.45
CA GLU A 360 57.04 -7.80 -4.43
C GLU A 360 56.48 -7.76 -3.01
N GLU A 361 55.37 -7.05 -2.81
CA GLU A 361 54.70 -6.91 -1.53
C GLU A 361 53.92 -8.19 -1.16
N LEU A 362 53.25 -8.81 -2.12
CA LEU A 362 52.49 -10.06 -1.92
C LEU A 362 53.40 -11.27 -1.70
N GLY A 363 54.58 -11.24 -2.32
CA GLY A 363 55.49 -12.39 -2.40
C GLY A 363 55.02 -13.48 -3.37
N ASP A 364 55.93 -14.17 -4.01
CA ASP A 364 55.68 -15.15 -5.11
C ASP A 364 54.63 -16.23 -4.78
N VAL A 365 54.58 -16.69 -3.52
CA VAL A 365 53.67 -17.77 -3.10
C VAL A 365 52.22 -17.30 -3.06
N LEU A 366 51.96 -16.08 -2.55
CA LEU A 366 50.61 -15.54 -2.49
C LEU A 366 50.16 -15.03 -3.85
N PHE A 367 51.03 -14.37 -4.58
CA PHE A 367 50.79 -13.96 -5.97
C PHE A 367 50.29 -15.11 -6.83
N HIS A 368 51.01 -16.25 -6.84
CA HIS A 368 50.58 -17.43 -7.60
C HIS A 368 49.22 -17.98 -7.14
N LYS A 369 48.91 -17.96 -5.84
CA LYS A 369 47.60 -18.37 -5.32
C LYS A 369 46.46 -17.50 -5.83
N PHE A 370 46.64 -16.20 -5.84
CA PHE A 370 45.65 -15.29 -6.42
C PHE A 370 45.47 -15.50 -7.91
N PHE A 371 46.59 -15.69 -8.64
CA PHE A 371 46.55 -15.89 -10.08
C PHE A 371 45.93 -17.24 -10.49
N ASP A 372 46.19 -18.31 -9.74
CA ASP A 372 45.59 -19.64 -9.94
C ASP A 372 44.07 -19.64 -9.73
N GLU A 373 43.56 -18.78 -8.84
CA GLU A 373 42.14 -18.57 -8.57
C GLU A 373 41.52 -17.47 -9.46
N ASN A 374 42.24 -17.04 -10.50
CA ASN A 374 41.79 -16.10 -11.55
C ASN A 374 41.60 -14.64 -11.07
N TYR A 375 42.23 -14.24 -9.97
CA TYR A 375 42.36 -12.83 -9.59
C TYR A 375 43.49 -12.19 -10.34
N LYS A 376 43.23 -11.24 -11.25
CA LYS A 376 44.21 -10.62 -12.11
C LYS A 376 44.55 -9.20 -11.71
N THR A 377 43.59 -8.49 -11.13
CA THR A 377 43.72 -7.08 -10.79
C THR A 377 43.52 -6.86 -9.30
N ALA A 378 43.96 -5.72 -8.80
CA ALA A 378 43.77 -5.32 -7.40
C ALA A 378 42.28 -5.21 -7.03
N ARG A 379 41.45 -4.73 -7.97
CA ARG A 379 39.98 -4.64 -7.77
C ARG A 379 39.32 -5.99 -7.70
N ASP A 380 39.71 -6.97 -8.51
CA ASP A 380 39.19 -8.35 -8.42
C ASP A 380 39.27 -8.89 -6.98
N VAL A 381 40.37 -8.55 -6.29
CA VAL A 381 40.60 -8.95 -4.89
C VAL A 381 39.75 -8.10 -3.92
N LEU A 382 39.67 -6.80 -4.15
CA LEU A 382 38.96 -5.87 -3.26
C LEU A 382 37.44 -6.06 -3.31
N ASP A 383 36.88 -6.39 -4.46
CA ASP A 383 35.44 -6.63 -4.66
C ASP A 383 34.97 -7.98 -4.12
N THR A 384 35.94 -8.90 -3.87
CA THR A 384 35.61 -10.22 -3.33
C THR A 384 35.44 -10.16 -1.80
N PRO A 385 34.35 -10.69 -1.22
CA PRO A 385 34.17 -10.76 0.22
C PRO A 385 35.34 -11.45 0.92
N LYS A 386 35.86 -10.84 2.00
CA LYS A 386 37.04 -11.35 2.74
C LYS A 386 36.91 -12.80 3.19
N GLU A 387 35.68 -13.21 3.55
CA GLU A 387 35.36 -14.59 3.95
C GLU A 387 35.60 -15.59 2.80
N THR A 388 35.28 -15.15 1.57
CA THR A 388 35.51 -15.94 0.34
C THR A 388 37.02 -16.04 0.06
N LEU A 389 37.77 -14.94 0.15
CA LEU A 389 39.22 -14.93 -0.04
C LEU A 389 39.93 -15.87 0.95
N VAL A 390 39.54 -15.85 2.22
CA VAL A 390 40.08 -16.77 3.24
C VAL A 390 39.80 -18.23 2.90
N ALA A 391 38.57 -18.52 2.46
CA ALA A 391 38.16 -19.89 2.10
C ALA A 391 38.87 -20.42 0.84
N THR A 392 39.02 -19.57 -0.17
CA THR A 392 39.56 -19.93 -1.48
C THR A 392 41.11 -20.04 -1.47
N LEU A 393 41.77 -19.07 -0.85
CA LEU A 393 43.22 -18.99 -0.82
C LEU A 393 43.86 -19.81 0.32
N GLY A 394 43.06 -20.18 1.36
CA GLY A 394 43.55 -20.90 2.52
C GLY A 394 44.57 -20.08 3.35
N VAL A 395 44.35 -18.77 3.44
CA VAL A 395 45.22 -17.82 4.14
C VAL A 395 44.46 -17.27 5.38
N GLU A 396 45.19 -17.02 6.46
CA GLU A 396 44.62 -16.49 7.70
C GLU A 396 43.93 -15.11 7.48
N ALA A 397 42.81 -14.87 8.17
CA ALA A 397 42.00 -13.67 8.00
C ALA A 397 42.79 -12.36 8.31
N GLU A 398 43.76 -12.40 9.21
CA GLU A 398 44.63 -11.27 9.52
C GLU A 398 45.51 -10.88 8.33
N LYS A 399 46.09 -11.86 7.64
CA LYS A 399 46.85 -11.62 6.41
C LYS A 399 46.00 -11.10 5.25
N ILE A 400 44.78 -11.59 5.09
CA ILE A 400 43.86 -11.06 4.07
C ILE A 400 43.53 -9.58 4.34
N ASN A 401 43.37 -9.19 5.62
CA ASN A 401 43.14 -7.80 5.94
C ASN A 401 44.37 -6.92 5.60
N GLU A 402 45.57 -7.39 5.89
CA GLU A 402 46.83 -6.67 5.55
C GLU A 402 46.94 -6.49 4.00
N ILE A 403 46.63 -7.53 3.23
CA ILE A 403 46.64 -7.48 1.77
C ILE A 403 45.61 -6.50 1.23
N VAL A 404 44.39 -6.55 1.73
CA VAL A 404 43.31 -5.63 1.32
C VAL A 404 43.68 -4.16 1.64
N GLU A 405 44.29 -3.87 2.80
CA GLU A 405 44.73 -2.52 3.12
C GLU A 405 45.89 -2.08 2.25
N MET A 406 46.83 -2.96 1.95
CA MET A 406 47.98 -2.69 1.08
C MET A 406 47.49 -2.38 -0.35
N LEU A 407 46.63 -3.21 -0.94
CA LEU A 407 46.07 -3.00 -2.27
C LEU A 407 45.27 -1.71 -2.38
N LYS A 408 44.47 -1.36 -1.36
CA LYS A 408 43.77 -0.08 -1.30
C LYS A 408 44.72 1.12 -1.31
N LYS A 409 45.77 1.04 -0.50
CA LYS A 409 46.73 2.12 -0.42
C LYS A 409 47.53 2.27 -1.72
N GLY A 410 47.90 1.17 -2.39
CA GLY A 410 48.57 1.23 -3.66
C GLY A 410 47.73 1.82 -4.78
N LEU A 411 46.44 1.49 -4.82
CA LEU A 411 45.48 2.11 -5.76
C LEU A 411 45.31 3.63 -5.48
N GLU A 412 45.13 4.03 -4.20
CA GLU A 412 45.02 5.44 -3.82
C GLU A 412 46.30 6.25 -4.16
N GLU A 413 47.49 5.68 -3.96
CA GLU A 413 48.77 6.33 -4.30
C GLU A 413 48.93 6.48 -5.83
N ALA A 414 48.54 5.48 -6.61
CA ALA A 414 48.60 5.50 -8.05
C ALA A 414 47.57 6.46 -8.67
N GLU A 415 46.34 6.52 -8.16
CA GLU A 415 45.34 7.51 -8.57
C GLU A 415 45.82 8.95 -8.33
N ILE A 416 46.54 9.22 -7.25
CA ILE A 416 47.11 10.55 -6.96
C ILE A 416 48.27 10.90 -7.90
N GLU A 417 49.10 9.91 -8.28
CA GLU A 417 50.22 10.13 -9.21
C GLU A 417 49.73 10.43 -10.64
N GLU A 418 48.67 9.76 -11.10
CA GLU A 418 48.07 9.98 -12.42
C GLU A 418 47.35 11.31 -12.51
N GLU A 419 46.57 11.70 -11.48
CA GLU A 419 45.97 13.06 -11.36
C GLU A 419 47.07 14.15 -11.33
N GLY A 420 48.24 13.87 -10.79
CA GLY A 420 49.36 14.79 -10.75
C GLY A 420 50.04 14.99 -12.11
N GLU A 421 50.17 13.95 -12.92
CA GLU A 421 50.74 14.02 -14.28
C GLU A 421 49.82 14.71 -15.30
N GLU A 422 48.49 14.50 -15.22
CA GLU A 422 47.53 15.21 -16.08
C GLU A 422 47.49 16.75 -15.86
N VAL A 423 47.75 17.20 -14.64
CA VAL A 423 47.80 18.63 -14.31
C VAL A 423 49.08 19.28 -14.86
N GLU A 424 50.19 18.55 -15.06
CA GLU A 424 51.46 19.07 -15.58
C GLU A 424 51.46 19.13 -17.12
N GLU A 425 50.73 18.25 -17.80
CA GLU A 425 50.61 18.23 -19.30
C GLU A 425 49.58 19.28 -19.82
N ALA A 426 48.67 19.78 -18.99
CA ALA A 426 47.62 20.76 -19.33
C ALA A 426 48.04 22.22 -19.21
N ALA A 427 49.30 22.55 -18.94
CA ALA A 427 49.77 23.95 -18.83
C ALA A 427 50.18 24.49 -20.21
N PRO A 428 49.47 25.46 -20.81
CA PRO A 428 49.86 26.03 -22.09
C PRO A 428 51.01 27.02 -21.92
N GLU A 429 52.07 26.85 -22.73
CA GLU A 429 53.14 27.82 -22.97
C GLU A 429 52.57 29.20 -23.37
N ALA A 430 52.54 30.14 -22.46
CA ALA A 430 52.27 31.54 -22.75
C ALA A 430 53.57 32.22 -23.19
N LYS A 431 53.73 32.43 -24.51
CA LYS A 431 54.72 33.36 -25.07
C LYS A 431 54.34 34.78 -24.74
N ALA A 432 55.30 35.46 -24.11
CA ALA A 432 55.34 36.89 -23.86
C ALA A 432 55.42 37.69 -25.17
N GLU A 433 54.55 38.68 -25.33
CA GLU A 433 54.84 39.86 -26.17
C GLU A 433 54.46 41.13 -25.39
N THR A 434 55.48 41.85 -25.04
CA THR A 434 55.51 43.21 -24.51
C THR A 434 55.14 44.22 -25.61
N THR A 435 54.26 45.14 -25.32
CA THR A 435 54.35 46.54 -25.79
C THR A 435 53.64 47.57 -24.89
N GLU A 436 54.37 48.60 -24.63
CA GLU A 436 54.28 49.77 -23.78
C GLU A 436 53.10 50.72 -23.98
N ALA A 437 52.85 51.42 -22.88
CA ALA A 437 52.65 52.90 -22.73
C ALA A 437 51.21 53.44 -22.77
N GLU A 438 50.74 53.79 -21.61
CA GLU A 438 50.60 55.15 -20.98
C GLU A 438 49.37 55.99 -21.41
N PRO A 439 48.95 57.08 -20.63
CA PRO A 439 48.00 56.99 -19.50
C PRO A 439 46.82 57.97 -19.63
N GLU A 440 45.90 57.89 -18.73
CA GLU A 440 44.85 58.76 -18.18
C GLU A 440 44.60 60.19 -18.85
N PRO A 441 43.40 60.83 -18.66
CA PRO A 441 42.85 61.16 -17.33
C PRO A 441 41.30 61.22 -17.20
N SER A 442 40.90 61.15 -15.96
CA SER A 442 39.64 61.72 -15.43
C SER A 442 39.74 63.28 -15.37
N PRO A 443 38.77 64.08 -14.91
CA PRO A 443 37.43 63.88 -14.33
C PRO A 443 36.38 64.94 -14.77
N THR A 444 35.18 64.99 -14.20
CA THR A 444 34.35 66.05 -13.58
C THR A 444 32.89 65.80 -13.69
N GLU A 445 32.25 65.66 -12.58
CA GLU A 445 31.39 66.54 -11.77
C GLU A 445 30.22 67.27 -12.50
N GLY A 446 29.08 67.18 -11.84
CA GLY A 446 28.03 68.21 -11.82
C GLY A 446 26.63 67.62 -12.09
N SER A 447 25.81 67.50 -11.20
CA SER A 447 25.07 68.29 -10.21
C SER A 447 23.59 68.36 -10.56
N THR A 448 22.77 68.03 -9.51
CA THR A 448 21.49 68.66 -9.13
C THR A 448 20.31 68.52 -10.08
N SER A 449 19.16 68.07 -9.68
CA SER A 449 18.21 68.63 -8.70
C SER A 449 16.91 67.84 -8.74
N GLU A 450 16.41 67.50 -7.58
CA GLU A 450 15.00 67.41 -7.24
C GLU A 450 14.32 68.78 -7.39
N PRO A 451 12.99 69.05 -7.22
CA PRO A 451 11.97 68.17 -6.60
C PRO A 451 10.50 68.33 -7.17
N ALA A 452 9.60 67.66 -6.49
CA ALA A 452 8.26 68.06 -6.01
C ALA A 452 7.01 67.81 -6.86
N ASP A 453 6.12 67.08 -6.17
CA ASP A 453 4.69 67.38 -5.87
C ASP A 453 3.64 67.32 -6.98
N GLU A 454 2.61 66.70 -6.77
CA GLU A 454 1.31 66.92 -6.13
C GLU A 454 0.22 66.02 -6.71
N GLN A 455 -0.42 65.28 -5.82
CA GLN A 455 -1.86 65.27 -5.55
C GLN A 455 -2.84 65.35 -6.75
N THR A 456 -3.76 64.45 -6.92
CA THR A 456 -5.11 64.43 -6.35
C THR A 456 -6.07 63.49 -7.06
N LYS A 457 -6.76 62.70 -6.26
CA LYS A 457 -8.21 62.47 -6.12
C LYS A 457 -9.08 62.04 -7.32
N LYS A 458 -9.82 60.98 -6.99
CA LYS A 458 -11.27 60.72 -7.23
C LYS A 458 -11.67 60.44 -8.71
N ASP A 459 -12.25 59.32 -8.97
CA ASP A 459 -13.58 58.80 -8.55
C ASP A 459 -13.60 57.26 -8.52
#